data_6bfc298c103cc6f8d8deeb747db4e93d
#
_entry.id   6bfc298c103cc6f8d8deeb747db4e93d
#
_cell.length_a   1.000
_cell.length_b   1.000
_cell.length_c   1.000
_cell.angle_alpha   90.00
_cell.angle_beta   90.00
_cell.angle_gamma   90.00
#
_symmetry.space_group_name_H-M   'P 1'
#
loop_
_entity.id
_entity.type
_entity.pdbx_description
1 polymer ?
#
loop_
_entity_poly.entity_id
_entity_poly.type
_entity_poly.pdbx_seq_one_letter_code
_entity_poly.pdbx_strand_id
1 'polypeptide(L)'
;MVLGCWSICICGDETTVSVSGKQYVTSDRVIDNNDILTIDLSPQIGNIWGDYARTIILENGKVVDDIELIQNQEWKSGLQIEEKLHAELLTFVTKETTFEELYYYMNEFILKTY
;
A
#
# COMPACT_ATOMS: atom_id res chain seq x y z
N MET A 1 -29.33 5.15 1.63
CA MET A 1 -27.90 5.17 1.24
C MET A 1 -27.29 3.85 1.69
N VAL A 2 -26.85 3.03 0.77
CA VAL A 2 -26.14 1.79 1.09
C VAL A 2 -24.64 2.11 1.07
N LEU A 3 -24.03 2.09 2.24
CA LEU A 3 -22.57 2.15 2.37
C LEU A 3 -22.04 0.73 2.28
N GLY A 4 -21.36 0.42 1.19
CA GLY A 4 -20.57 -0.80 1.05
C GLY A 4 -19.10 -0.45 1.25
N CYS A 5 -18.34 -1.32 1.91
CA CYS A 5 -16.89 -1.25 1.93
C CYS A 5 -16.35 -2.65 1.65
N TRP A 6 -15.54 -2.75 0.63
CA TRP A 6 -14.72 -3.93 0.38
C TRP A 6 -13.36 -3.67 0.98
N SER A 7 -12.85 -4.60 1.76
CA SER A 7 -11.52 -4.48 2.35
C SER A 7 -10.70 -5.73 2.07
N ILE A 8 -9.46 -5.53 1.68
CA ILE A 8 -8.42 -6.54 1.63
C ILE A 8 -7.45 -6.23 2.77
N CYS A 9 -7.24 -7.21 3.65
CA CYS A 9 -6.27 -7.11 4.73
C CYS A 9 -5.32 -8.30 4.60
N ILE A 10 -4.05 -8.02 4.47
CA ILE A 10 -2.97 -9.00 4.35
C ILE A 10 -1.85 -8.65 5.32
N CYS A 11 -1.15 -9.65 5.84
CA CYS A 11 -0.09 -9.44 6.82
C CYS A 11 1.09 -10.39 6.63
N GLY A 12 2.26 -9.94 7.09
CA GLY A 12 3.51 -10.68 6.98
C GLY A 12 3.83 -11.09 5.54
N ASP A 13 4.16 -12.32 5.30
CA ASP A 13 4.52 -12.85 3.97
C ASP A 13 3.40 -12.72 2.94
N GLU A 14 2.14 -12.60 3.38
CA GLU A 14 1.00 -12.39 2.48
C GLU A 14 1.08 -11.03 1.77
N THR A 15 1.77 -10.05 2.33
CA THR A 15 1.94 -8.71 1.73
C THR A 15 2.78 -8.72 0.46
N THR A 16 3.50 -9.81 0.20
CA THR A 16 4.30 -9.99 -1.02
C THR A 16 3.50 -10.56 -2.20
N VAL A 17 2.25 -10.97 -1.95
CA VAL A 17 1.39 -11.61 -2.94
C VAL A 17 0.38 -10.62 -3.49
N SER A 18 0.33 -10.47 -4.82
CA SER A 18 -0.71 -9.68 -5.48
C SER A 18 -1.99 -10.50 -5.59
N VAL A 19 -3.07 -10.01 -5.00
CA VAL A 19 -4.39 -10.68 -5.01
C VAL A 19 -5.44 -9.71 -5.52
N SER A 20 -6.27 -10.17 -6.47
CA SER A 20 -7.45 -9.39 -6.89
C SER A 20 -8.61 -9.61 -5.93
N GLY A 21 -9.45 -8.59 -5.72
CA GLY A 21 -10.60 -8.66 -4.83
C GLY A 21 -11.53 -9.86 -5.08
N LYS A 22 -11.64 -10.31 -6.34
CA LYS A 22 -12.44 -11.48 -6.72
C LYS A 22 -11.87 -12.80 -6.20
N GLN A 23 -10.55 -12.87 -6.04
CA GLN A 23 -9.82 -14.08 -5.62
C GLN A 23 -9.39 -14.01 -4.15
N TYR A 24 -9.65 -12.88 -3.50
CA TYR A 24 -9.26 -12.67 -2.12
C TYR A 24 -10.06 -13.57 -1.17
N VAL A 25 -9.32 -14.27 -0.34
CA VAL A 25 -9.84 -15.01 0.80
C VAL A 25 -9.20 -14.42 2.06
N THR A 26 -10.03 -13.99 2.99
CA THR A 26 -9.54 -13.42 4.26
C THR A 26 -8.69 -14.45 5.01
N SER A 27 -7.48 -14.04 5.39
CA SER A 27 -6.57 -14.85 6.19
C SER A 27 -7.14 -15.04 7.61
N ASP A 28 -6.89 -16.22 8.18
CA ASP A 28 -7.13 -16.51 9.61
C ASP A 28 -5.86 -16.33 10.45
N ARG A 29 -4.79 -15.84 9.85
CA ARG A 29 -3.53 -15.56 10.53
C ARG A 29 -3.73 -14.52 11.63
N VAL A 30 -3.18 -14.79 12.80
CA VAL A 30 -3.15 -13.83 13.91
C VAL A 30 -1.99 -12.87 13.71
N ILE A 31 -2.27 -11.59 13.89
CA ILE A 31 -1.25 -10.52 13.80
C ILE A 31 -0.26 -10.69 14.95
N ASP A 32 1.03 -10.68 14.63
CA ASP A 32 2.12 -10.80 15.59
C ASP A 32 2.54 -9.44 16.17
N ASN A 33 3.30 -9.51 17.29
CA ASN A 33 3.87 -8.31 17.92
C ASN A 33 4.86 -7.56 17.01
N ASN A 34 5.48 -8.25 16.07
CA ASN A 34 6.30 -7.65 15.02
C ASN A 34 5.75 -8.13 13.69
N ASP A 35 5.06 -7.25 12.98
CA ASP A 35 4.36 -7.59 11.76
C ASP A 35 4.22 -6.39 10.82
N ILE A 36 4.03 -6.69 9.55
CA ILE A 36 3.69 -5.73 8.51
C ILE A 36 2.29 -6.05 8.00
N LEU A 37 1.44 -5.05 7.91
CA LEU A 37 0.07 -5.19 7.42
C LEU A 37 -0.18 -4.25 6.26
N THR A 38 -0.88 -4.72 5.25
CA THR A 38 -1.45 -3.87 4.21
C THR A 38 -2.98 -3.93 4.31
N ILE A 39 -3.58 -2.78 4.41
CA ILE A 39 -5.04 -2.61 4.40
C ILE A 39 -5.40 -1.84 3.14
N ASP A 40 -6.24 -2.45 2.32
CA ASP A 40 -6.78 -1.85 1.10
C ASP A 40 -8.29 -1.72 1.26
N LEU A 41 -8.79 -0.51 1.16
CA LEU A 41 -10.18 -0.16 1.39
C LEU A 41 -10.80 0.43 0.12
N SER A 42 -11.89 -0.16 -0.33
CA SER A 42 -12.69 0.35 -1.45
C SER A 42 -14.09 0.74 -0.97
N PRO A 43 -14.24 1.90 -0.30
CA PRO A 43 -15.55 2.37 0.13
C PRO A 43 -16.42 2.74 -1.07
N GLN A 44 -17.71 2.47 -0.97
CA GLN A 44 -18.68 2.77 -2.02
C GLN A 44 -19.87 3.57 -1.49
N ILE A 45 -20.22 4.62 -2.22
CA ILE A 45 -21.46 5.38 -2.03
C ILE A 45 -22.17 5.48 -3.38
N GLY A 46 -23.28 4.78 -3.54
CA GLY A 46 -23.98 4.69 -4.83
C GLY A 46 -23.06 4.09 -5.92
N ASN A 47 -22.79 4.86 -6.96
CA ASN A 47 -21.89 4.48 -8.05
C ASN A 47 -20.47 5.07 -7.92
N ILE A 48 -20.16 5.69 -6.79
CA ILE A 48 -18.84 6.29 -6.54
C ILE A 48 -18.03 5.35 -5.67
N TRP A 49 -16.86 4.99 -6.16
CA TRP A 49 -15.88 4.13 -5.48
C TRP A 49 -14.70 4.96 -5.00
N GLY A 50 -14.27 4.72 -3.77
CA GLY A 50 -12.98 5.16 -3.27
C GLY A 50 -11.97 4.01 -3.33
N ASP A 51 -10.71 4.37 -3.28
CA ASP A 51 -9.59 3.45 -3.22
C ASP A 51 -8.55 4.04 -2.27
N TYR A 52 -8.17 3.28 -1.24
CA TYR A 52 -7.28 3.75 -0.21
C TYR A 52 -6.53 2.58 0.43
N ALA A 53 -5.24 2.48 0.13
CA ALA A 53 -4.38 1.48 0.74
C ALA A 53 -3.37 2.10 1.70
N ARG A 54 -3.01 1.37 2.76
CA ARG A 54 -1.98 1.75 3.73
C ARG A 54 -1.23 0.54 4.23
N THR A 55 0.08 0.76 4.42
CA THR A 55 0.96 -0.18 5.11
C THR A 55 1.11 0.26 6.57
N ILE A 56 0.95 -0.68 7.49
CA ILE A 56 1.06 -0.47 8.94
C ILE A 56 2.16 -1.38 9.46
N ILE A 57 3.08 -0.83 10.22
CA ILE A 57 4.16 -1.58 10.87
C ILE A 57 3.85 -1.72 12.36
N LEU A 58 3.96 -2.95 12.85
CA LEU A 58 3.97 -3.24 14.29
C LEU A 58 5.37 -3.68 14.71
N GLU A 59 5.89 -3.07 15.76
CA GLU A 59 7.09 -3.53 16.45
C GLU A 59 6.85 -3.53 17.95
N ASN A 60 7.15 -4.64 18.61
CA ASN A 60 6.91 -4.85 20.04
C ASN A 60 5.44 -4.62 20.45
N GLY A 61 4.50 -5.03 19.61
CA GLY A 61 3.06 -4.92 19.84
C GLY A 61 2.51 -3.50 19.74
N LYS A 62 3.25 -2.57 19.13
CA LYS A 62 2.84 -1.17 18.93
C LYS A 62 2.96 -0.77 17.48
N VAL A 63 2.02 0.04 17.03
CA VAL A 63 2.11 0.68 15.71
C VAL A 63 3.26 1.68 15.71
N VAL A 64 4.10 1.63 14.67
CA VAL A 64 5.19 2.57 14.43
C VAL A 64 4.77 3.49 13.29
N ASP A 65 4.42 4.72 13.60
CA ASP A 65 3.95 5.72 12.62
C ASP A 65 5.09 6.50 11.95
N ASP A 66 6.24 6.59 12.61
CA ASP A 66 7.41 7.30 12.08
C ASP A 66 8.38 6.28 11.45
N ILE A 67 8.57 6.39 10.14
CA ILE A 67 9.46 5.50 9.37
C ILE A 67 10.88 5.49 9.95
N GLU A 68 11.35 6.62 10.49
CA GLU A 68 12.71 6.69 11.03
C GLU A 68 12.89 5.86 12.31
N LEU A 69 11.79 5.58 13.01
CA LEU A 69 11.78 4.77 14.23
C LEU A 69 11.67 3.27 13.97
N ILE A 70 11.37 2.84 12.74
CA ILE A 70 11.27 1.43 12.37
C ILE A 70 12.65 0.77 12.51
N GLN A 71 12.70 -0.32 13.27
CA GLN A 71 13.94 -1.07 13.55
C GLN A 71 14.22 -2.14 12.48
N ASN A 72 13.19 -2.76 11.92
CA ASN A 72 13.33 -3.70 10.82
C ASN A 72 13.75 -2.96 9.55
N GLN A 73 15.00 -3.18 9.11
CA GLN A 73 15.59 -2.45 7.99
C GLN A 73 14.93 -2.75 6.65
N GLU A 74 14.41 -3.94 6.46
CA GLU A 74 13.69 -4.31 5.22
C GLU A 74 12.38 -3.53 5.12
N TRP A 75 11.58 -3.50 6.18
CA TRP A 75 10.34 -2.75 6.24
C TRP A 75 10.58 -1.24 6.12
N LYS A 76 11.57 -0.74 6.85
CA LYS A 76 11.99 0.68 6.76
C LYS A 76 12.34 1.05 5.32
N SER A 77 13.19 0.26 4.66
CA SER A 77 13.59 0.51 3.28
C SER A 77 12.39 0.46 2.32
N GLY A 78 11.49 -0.50 2.49
CA GLY A 78 10.28 -0.61 1.68
C GLY A 78 9.39 0.63 1.78
N LEU A 79 9.12 1.12 2.99
CA LEU A 79 8.32 2.33 3.20
C LEU A 79 9.01 3.59 2.69
N GLN A 80 10.33 3.70 2.83
CA GLN A 80 11.09 4.82 2.25
C GLN A 80 11.02 4.83 0.71
N ILE A 81 11.00 3.65 0.09
CA ILE A 81 10.79 3.54 -1.36
C ILE A 81 9.37 3.99 -1.72
N GLU A 82 8.36 3.52 -0.99
CA GLU A 82 6.97 3.91 -1.19
C GLU A 82 6.78 5.44 -1.10
N GLU A 83 7.35 6.09 -0.08
CA GLU A 83 7.30 7.55 0.04
C GLU A 83 7.94 8.27 -1.14
N LYS A 84 9.10 7.80 -1.60
CA LYS A 84 9.76 8.38 -2.77
C LYS A 84 8.94 8.23 -4.04
N LEU A 85 8.31 7.06 -4.24
CA LEU A 85 7.44 6.82 -5.39
C LEU A 85 6.22 7.74 -5.37
N HIS A 86 5.58 7.93 -4.21
CA HIS A 86 4.46 8.86 -4.06
C HIS A 86 4.88 10.30 -4.32
N ALA A 87 6.02 10.74 -3.79
CA ALA A 87 6.53 12.09 -4.03
C ALA A 87 6.84 12.32 -5.52
N GLU A 88 7.45 11.35 -6.17
CA GLU A 88 7.79 11.43 -7.60
C GLU A 88 6.52 11.46 -8.47
N LEU A 89 5.54 10.61 -8.16
CA LEU A 89 4.24 10.60 -8.83
C LEU A 89 3.58 11.98 -8.79
N LEU A 90 3.53 12.61 -7.62
CA LEU A 90 2.94 13.95 -7.45
C LEU A 90 3.69 15.04 -8.22
N THR A 91 4.97 14.85 -8.48
CA THR A 91 5.78 15.78 -9.27
C THR A 91 5.52 15.62 -10.77
N PHE A 92 5.31 14.41 -11.22
CA PHE A 92 5.15 14.06 -12.63
C PHE A 92 3.72 14.31 -13.15
N VAL A 93 2.70 13.97 -12.35
CA VAL A 93 1.30 13.98 -12.79
C VAL A 93 0.77 15.39 -12.99
N THR A 94 0.23 15.64 -14.18
CA THR A 94 -0.55 16.82 -14.53
C THR A 94 -1.92 16.40 -15.04
N LYS A 95 -2.80 17.37 -15.32
CA LYS A 95 -4.13 17.09 -15.91
C LYS A 95 -4.07 16.51 -17.34
N GLU A 96 -2.94 16.67 -18.02
CA GLU A 96 -2.70 16.13 -19.37
C GLU A 96 -1.99 14.76 -19.35
N THR A 97 -1.46 14.32 -18.21
CA THR A 97 -0.73 13.05 -18.10
C THR A 97 -1.67 11.87 -18.31
N THR A 98 -1.35 11.00 -19.25
CA THR A 98 -2.07 9.75 -19.45
C THR A 98 -1.62 8.67 -18.48
N PHE A 99 -2.46 7.64 -18.25
CA PHE A 99 -2.06 6.49 -17.43
C PHE A 99 -0.90 5.72 -18.04
N GLU A 100 -0.80 5.66 -19.36
CA GLU A 100 0.31 5.00 -20.06
C GLU A 100 1.63 5.72 -19.80
N GLU A 101 1.65 7.05 -19.93
CA GLU A 101 2.84 7.88 -19.63
C GLU A 101 3.26 7.72 -18.16
N LEU A 102 2.29 7.76 -17.24
CA LEU A 102 2.55 7.55 -15.82
C LEU A 102 3.17 6.18 -15.55
N TYR A 103 2.60 5.12 -16.14
CA TYR A 103 3.11 3.77 -16.00
C TYR A 103 4.56 3.63 -16.45
N TYR A 104 4.89 4.11 -17.65
CA TYR A 104 6.25 4.03 -18.16
C TYR A 104 7.22 4.89 -17.35
N TYR A 105 6.82 6.09 -17.00
CA TYR A 105 7.64 6.99 -16.19
C TYR A 105 8.00 6.38 -14.83
N MET A 106 7.03 5.87 -14.10
CA MET A 106 7.25 5.28 -12.78
C MET A 106 8.12 4.02 -12.83
N ASN A 107 7.93 3.18 -13.86
CA ASN A 107 8.79 2.01 -14.04
C ASN A 107 10.24 2.40 -14.37
N GLU A 108 10.45 3.40 -15.23
CA GLU A 108 11.80 3.92 -15.50
C GLU A 108 12.45 4.51 -14.25
N PHE A 109 11.67 5.25 -13.46
CA PHE A 109 12.16 5.84 -12.21
C PHE A 109 12.65 4.76 -11.24
N ILE A 110 11.88 3.69 -11.04
CA ILE A 110 12.26 2.55 -10.19
C ILE A 110 13.57 1.94 -10.69
N LEU A 111 13.65 1.59 -11.98
CA LEU A 111 14.82 0.94 -12.58
C LEU A 111 16.10 1.80 -12.57
N LYS A 112 15.97 3.12 -12.48
CA LYS A 112 17.12 4.03 -12.41
C LYS A 112 17.58 4.33 -10.99
N THR A 113 16.68 4.15 -10.03
CA THR A 113 16.91 4.56 -8.63
C THR A 113 17.36 3.38 -7.76
N TYR A 114 16.95 2.17 -8.10
CA TYR A 114 17.20 0.91 -7.37
C TYR A 114 17.71 -0.19 -8.28
#